data_cab423ee1714b0f15e9f2a9e39da80b0
#
_entry.id   cab423ee1714b0f15e9f2a9e39da80b0
#
_cell.length_a   1.000
_cell.length_b   1.000
_cell.length_c   1.000
_cell.angle_alpha   90.00
_cell.angle_beta   90.00
_cell.angle_gamma   90.00
#
_symmetry.space_group_name_H-M   'P 1'
#
loop_
_entity.id
_entity.type
_entity.pdbx_description
1 polymer ?
#
loop_
_entity_poly.entity_id
_entity_poly.type
_entity_poly.pdbx_seq_one_letter_code
_entity_poly.pdbx_strand_id
1 'polypeptide(L)'
;LENKRKLVRAVIVMGCVASTFIAYFLISNLSRYSQESFAMAAANYTPTGIYAHLPSWLLFPIYSISGYLCQGYYALAKALEVGFIQPDLLATNFFTVNVAERFGINPLENSYMDILQSRFGIDTFSNWHSIYVWLANGFTFAGVPLFIYAVGYLFGQSWILSIRKNALRAVP
;
A
#
# COMPACT_ATOMS: atom_id res chain seq x y z
N LEU A 1 39.46 -8.29 -13.43
CA LEU A 1 39.52 -7.15 -12.51
C LEU A 1 38.49 -6.08 -12.84
N GLU A 2 38.23 -5.79 -14.10
CA GLU A 2 37.26 -4.76 -14.58
C GLU A 2 35.81 -5.09 -14.15
N ASN A 3 35.39 -6.33 -14.30
CA ASN A 3 34.05 -6.78 -13.89
C ASN A 3 33.80 -6.65 -12.37
N LYS A 4 34.83 -6.88 -11.55
CA LYS A 4 34.71 -6.69 -10.09
C LYS A 4 34.54 -5.21 -9.75
N ARG A 5 35.26 -4.30 -10.42
CA ARG A 5 35.08 -2.84 -10.21
C ARG A 5 33.70 -2.35 -10.63
N LYS A 6 33.16 -2.84 -11.76
CA LYS A 6 31.79 -2.53 -12.20
C LYS A 6 30.75 -3.03 -11.21
N LEU A 7 30.92 -4.25 -10.69
CA LEU A 7 30.04 -4.81 -9.68
C LEU A 7 30.06 -4.00 -8.39
N VAL A 8 31.25 -3.66 -7.88
CA VAL A 8 31.39 -2.84 -6.65
C VAL A 8 30.72 -1.47 -6.82
N ARG A 9 30.94 -0.80 -7.98
CA ARG A 9 30.26 0.48 -8.26
C ARG A 9 28.74 0.33 -8.30
N ALA A 10 28.22 -0.73 -8.94
CA ALA A 10 26.78 -0.99 -8.98
C ALA A 10 26.20 -1.21 -7.58
N VAL A 11 26.88 -1.97 -6.72
CA VAL A 11 26.45 -2.20 -5.33
C VAL A 11 26.47 -0.89 -4.53
N ILE A 12 27.52 -0.06 -4.67
CA ILE A 12 27.57 1.23 -3.99
C ILE A 12 26.43 2.14 -4.46
N VAL A 13 26.20 2.25 -5.76
CA VAL A 13 25.10 3.08 -6.30
C VAL A 13 23.75 2.59 -5.81
N MET A 14 23.49 1.28 -5.85
CA MET A 14 22.26 0.71 -5.31
C MET A 14 22.10 0.98 -3.81
N GLY A 15 23.18 0.85 -3.04
CA GLY A 15 23.20 1.17 -1.61
C GLY A 15 22.87 2.64 -1.33
N CYS A 16 23.46 3.56 -2.09
CA CYS A 16 23.13 5.00 -1.99
C CYS A 16 21.66 5.29 -2.36
N VAL A 17 21.16 4.72 -3.43
CA VAL A 17 19.75 4.89 -3.85
C VAL A 17 18.80 4.34 -2.77
N ALA A 18 19.05 3.14 -2.27
CA ALA A 18 18.25 2.55 -1.21
C ALA A 18 18.26 3.39 0.08
N SER A 19 19.45 3.87 0.50
CA SER A 19 19.59 4.72 1.68
C SER A 19 18.86 6.05 1.51
N THR A 20 18.94 6.68 0.34
CA THR A 20 18.21 7.91 0.03
C THR A 20 16.71 7.69 0.07
N PHE A 21 16.23 6.57 -0.49
CA PHE A 21 14.82 6.21 -0.47
C PHE A 21 14.31 5.99 0.97
N ILE A 22 15.06 5.24 1.78
CA ILE A 22 14.72 5.00 3.19
C ILE A 22 14.69 6.32 3.97
N ALA A 23 15.69 7.18 3.79
CA ALA A 23 15.73 8.49 4.45
C ALA A 23 14.55 9.36 4.05
N TYR A 24 14.24 9.45 2.76
CA TYR A 24 13.06 10.18 2.27
C TYR A 24 11.75 9.62 2.84
N PHE A 25 11.59 8.29 2.85
CA PHE A 25 10.43 7.62 3.41
C PHE A 25 10.26 7.94 4.90
N LEU A 26 11.33 7.86 5.68
CA LEU A 26 11.30 8.17 7.12
C LEU A 26 10.93 9.64 7.37
N ILE A 27 11.54 10.58 6.65
CA ILE A 27 11.24 12.01 6.77
C ILE A 27 9.79 12.29 6.39
N SER A 28 9.30 11.69 5.30
CA SER A 28 7.91 11.83 4.85
C SER A 28 6.91 11.28 5.87
N ASN A 29 7.22 10.15 6.53
CA ASN A 29 6.37 9.62 7.60
C ASN A 29 6.41 10.49 8.84
N LEU A 30 7.59 10.95 9.26
CA LEU A 30 7.73 11.86 10.41
C LEU A 30 6.94 13.16 10.23
N SER A 31 6.84 13.67 9.00
CA SER A 31 6.06 14.89 8.72
C SER A 31 4.55 14.67 8.74
N ARG A 32 4.08 13.44 8.53
CA ARG A 32 2.65 13.09 8.49
C ARG A 32 2.07 12.74 9.86
N TYR A 33 2.87 12.13 10.72
CA TYR A 33 2.44 11.79 12.06
C TYR A 33 2.82 12.91 13.01
N SER A 34 1.85 13.46 13.75
CA SER A 34 2.16 14.37 14.85
C SER A 34 3.03 13.65 15.87
N GLN A 35 3.97 14.36 16.48
CA GLN A 35 4.85 13.77 17.50
C GLN A 35 4.06 13.11 18.65
N GLU A 36 2.85 13.58 18.94
CA GLU A 36 1.97 13.02 19.97
C GLU A 36 1.40 11.66 19.61
N SER A 37 0.91 11.48 18.37
CA SER A 37 0.39 10.17 17.92
C SER A 37 1.51 9.13 17.86
N PHE A 38 2.73 9.60 17.63
CA PHE A 38 3.93 8.79 17.60
C PHE A 38 4.38 8.36 19.00
N ALA A 39 4.41 9.30 19.94
CA ALA A 39 4.75 9.02 21.33
C ALA A 39 3.74 8.05 21.97
N MET A 40 2.45 8.17 21.66
CA MET A 40 1.42 7.25 22.14
C MET A 40 1.58 5.83 21.55
N ALA A 41 1.89 5.71 20.25
CA ALA A 41 2.15 4.41 19.64
C ALA A 41 3.42 3.75 20.21
N ALA A 42 4.47 4.53 20.43
CA ALA A 42 5.71 4.06 21.03
C ALA A 42 5.57 3.70 22.52
N ALA A 43 4.76 4.43 23.26
CA ALA A 43 4.51 4.16 24.69
C ALA A 43 3.74 2.86 24.93
N ASN A 44 2.89 2.46 23.97
CA ASN A 44 2.12 1.22 24.05
C ASN A 44 2.83 0.00 23.44
N TYR A 45 4.02 0.20 22.85
CA TYR A 45 4.80 -0.86 22.23
C TYR A 45 5.91 -1.34 23.17
N THR A 46 5.74 -2.54 23.71
CA THR A 46 6.82 -3.27 24.40
C THR A 46 7.56 -4.15 23.39
N PRO A 47 8.78 -3.77 22.97
CA PRO A 47 9.54 -4.56 22.02
C PRO A 47 9.85 -5.93 22.63
N THR A 48 9.59 -7.00 21.88
CA THR A 48 9.85 -8.38 22.29
C THR A 48 10.92 -9.02 21.40
N GLY A 49 11.57 -10.06 21.90
CA GLY A 49 12.59 -10.80 21.16
C GLY A 49 13.80 -9.93 20.79
N ILE A 50 14.25 -10.01 19.54
CA ILE A 50 15.44 -9.30 19.06
C ILE A 50 15.26 -7.76 19.12
N TYR A 51 14.04 -7.28 19.01
CA TYR A 51 13.75 -5.84 19.05
C TYR A 51 13.96 -5.23 20.44
N ALA A 52 13.89 -6.02 21.51
CA ALA A 52 14.12 -5.56 22.88
C ALA A 52 15.58 -5.11 23.12
N HIS A 53 16.49 -5.56 22.28
CA HIS A 53 17.94 -5.24 22.39
C HIS A 53 18.37 -4.10 21.46
N LEU A 54 17.46 -3.56 20.65
CA LEU A 54 17.78 -2.47 19.73
C LEU A 54 17.72 -1.11 20.45
N PRO A 55 18.64 -0.19 20.13
CA PRO A 55 18.56 1.17 20.63
C PRO A 55 17.32 1.89 20.13
N SER A 56 16.74 2.76 20.94
CA SER A 56 15.47 3.45 20.65
C SER A 56 15.44 4.20 19.31
N TRP A 57 16.58 4.76 18.91
CA TRP A 57 16.71 5.47 17.63
C TRP A 57 16.58 4.55 16.40
N LEU A 58 16.85 3.25 16.58
CA LEU A 58 16.71 2.23 15.52
C LEU A 58 15.32 1.57 15.53
N LEU A 59 14.73 1.45 16.72
CA LEU A 59 13.38 0.87 16.87
C LEU A 59 12.33 1.63 16.07
N PHE A 60 12.40 2.95 16.10
CA PHE A 60 11.46 3.81 15.41
C PHE A 60 11.41 3.60 13.89
N PRO A 61 12.54 3.70 13.15
CA PRO A 61 12.56 3.42 11.72
C PRO A 61 12.05 2.02 11.37
N ILE A 62 12.47 1.01 12.13
CA ILE A 62 12.07 -0.38 11.90
C ILE A 62 10.56 -0.54 12.12
N TYR A 63 10.02 0.01 13.19
CA TYR A 63 8.59 -0.03 13.48
C TYR A 63 7.77 0.68 12.40
N SER A 64 8.20 1.88 11.98
CA SER A 64 7.52 2.64 10.92
C SER A 64 7.51 1.92 9.59
N ILE A 65 8.65 1.35 9.18
CA ILE A 65 8.75 0.58 7.93
C ILE A 65 7.91 -0.70 8.01
N SER A 66 8.03 -1.43 9.12
CA SER A 66 7.28 -2.67 9.32
C SER A 66 5.78 -2.41 9.38
N GLY A 67 5.36 -1.38 10.11
CA GLY A 67 3.97 -0.95 10.18
C GLY A 67 3.43 -0.60 8.81
N TYR A 68 4.16 0.21 8.04
CA TYR A 68 3.78 0.58 6.68
C TYR A 68 3.63 -0.64 5.75
N LEU A 69 4.57 -1.57 5.80
CA LEU A 69 4.53 -2.78 4.98
C LEU A 69 3.41 -3.75 5.39
N CYS A 70 3.17 -3.90 6.70
CA CYS A 70 2.22 -4.87 7.22
C CYS A 70 0.77 -4.32 7.28
N GLN A 71 0.60 -3.02 7.33
CA GLN A 71 -0.70 -2.37 7.49
C GLN A 71 -1.72 -2.77 6.42
N GLY A 72 -1.28 -2.82 5.15
CA GLY A 72 -2.13 -3.24 4.04
C GLY A 72 -2.63 -4.67 4.17
N TYR A 73 -1.79 -5.57 4.66
CA TYR A 73 -2.17 -6.97 4.91
C TYR A 73 -3.08 -7.10 6.13
N TYR A 74 -2.82 -6.32 7.18
CA TYR A 74 -3.68 -6.28 8.36
C TYR A 74 -5.09 -5.80 8.01
N ALA A 75 -5.21 -4.70 7.28
CA ALA A 75 -6.49 -4.19 6.82
C ALA A 75 -7.21 -5.18 5.89
N LEU A 76 -6.48 -5.86 5.00
CA LEU A 76 -7.04 -6.92 4.16
C LEU A 76 -7.55 -8.10 4.98
N ALA A 77 -6.80 -8.57 5.98
CA ALA A 77 -7.23 -9.64 6.87
C ALA A 77 -8.51 -9.26 7.62
N LYS A 78 -8.59 -8.02 8.13
CA LYS A 78 -9.80 -7.51 8.79
C LYS A 78 -10.99 -7.37 7.85
N ALA A 79 -10.76 -6.95 6.61
CA ALA A 79 -11.83 -6.90 5.60
C ALA A 79 -12.37 -8.29 5.25
N LEU A 80 -11.52 -9.32 5.23
CA LEU A 80 -11.95 -10.70 5.02
C LEU A 80 -12.79 -11.25 6.19
N GLU A 81 -12.58 -10.76 7.42
CA GLU A 81 -13.39 -11.10 8.59
C GLU A 81 -14.82 -10.49 8.51
N VAL A 82 -15.01 -9.41 7.78
CA VAL A 82 -16.32 -8.74 7.64
C VAL A 82 -17.33 -9.59 6.88
N GLY A 83 -16.88 -10.43 5.98
CA GLY A 83 -17.72 -11.26 5.14
C GLY A 83 -18.23 -10.52 3.90
N PHE A 84 -19.40 -10.94 3.40
CA PHE A 84 -19.97 -10.40 2.18
C PHE A 84 -20.67 -9.05 2.43
N ILE A 85 -20.37 -8.07 1.59
CA ILE A 85 -21.11 -6.81 1.48
C ILE A 85 -21.72 -6.68 0.09
N GLN A 86 -22.74 -5.83 -0.04
CA GLN A 86 -23.33 -5.57 -1.34
C GLN A 86 -22.34 -4.81 -2.23
N PRO A 87 -22.06 -5.29 -3.46
CA PRO A 87 -21.11 -4.63 -4.34
C PRO A 87 -21.58 -3.24 -4.79
N ASP A 88 -20.68 -2.27 -4.73
CA ASP A 88 -20.86 -0.94 -5.32
C ASP A 88 -19.62 -0.57 -6.14
N LEU A 89 -19.79 -0.45 -7.46
CA LEU A 89 -18.72 -0.09 -8.38
C LEU A 89 -18.18 1.32 -8.17
N LEU A 90 -18.99 2.22 -7.60
CA LEU A 90 -18.54 3.58 -7.29
C LEU A 90 -17.56 3.61 -6.11
N ALA A 91 -17.62 2.62 -5.24
CA ALA A 91 -16.69 2.46 -4.10
C ALA A 91 -15.38 1.76 -4.44
N THR A 92 -15.07 1.50 -5.71
CA THR A 92 -13.87 0.72 -6.12
C THR A 92 -12.57 1.50 -6.09
N ASN A 93 -12.62 2.81 -6.17
CA ASN A 93 -11.42 3.64 -6.13
C ASN A 93 -11.74 5.08 -5.69
N PHE A 94 -10.71 5.78 -5.24
CA PHE A 94 -10.80 7.14 -4.73
C PHE A 94 -11.38 8.15 -5.75
N PHE A 95 -11.08 7.99 -7.03
CA PHE A 95 -11.60 8.89 -8.07
C PHE A 95 -13.11 8.77 -8.23
N THR A 96 -13.64 7.55 -8.34
CA THR A 96 -15.10 7.32 -8.47
C THR A 96 -15.86 7.78 -7.23
N VAL A 97 -15.29 7.57 -6.03
CA VAL A 97 -15.85 8.08 -4.77
C VAL A 97 -15.98 9.61 -4.82
N ASN A 98 -14.89 10.33 -5.11
CA ASN A 98 -14.93 11.79 -5.15
C ASN A 98 -15.88 12.36 -6.21
N VAL A 99 -16.00 11.68 -7.35
CA VAL A 99 -16.97 12.06 -8.38
C VAL A 99 -18.40 11.86 -7.89
N ALA A 100 -18.71 10.71 -7.29
CA ALA A 100 -20.03 10.39 -6.78
C ALA A 100 -20.46 11.35 -5.65
N GLU A 101 -19.57 11.68 -4.74
CA GLU A 101 -19.83 12.63 -3.65
C GLU A 101 -20.22 14.03 -4.14
N ARG A 102 -19.69 14.48 -5.28
CA ARG A 102 -20.10 15.76 -5.91
C ARG A 102 -21.54 15.75 -6.40
N PHE A 103 -22.10 14.57 -6.64
CA PHE A 103 -23.50 14.39 -6.99
C PHE A 103 -24.39 14.03 -5.79
N GLY A 104 -23.85 14.14 -4.56
CA GLY A 104 -24.56 13.83 -3.32
C GLY A 104 -24.74 12.33 -3.06
N ILE A 105 -24.00 11.48 -3.75
CA ILE A 105 -24.00 10.02 -3.55
C ILE A 105 -22.81 9.70 -2.64
N ASN A 106 -23.06 8.94 -1.56
CA ASN A 106 -22.01 8.44 -0.67
C ASN A 106 -21.76 6.94 -0.93
N PRO A 107 -20.85 6.59 -1.86
CA PRO A 107 -20.61 5.19 -2.20
C PRO A 107 -19.82 4.43 -1.11
N LEU A 108 -19.28 5.14 -0.13
CA LEU A 108 -18.53 4.50 0.98
C LEU A 108 -19.46 3.98 2.08
N GLU A 109 -20.73 4.38 2.09
CA GLU A 109 -21.69 3.91 3.08
C GLU A 109 -21.86 2.39 2.99
N ASN A 110 -21.66 1.71 4.11
CA ASN A 110 -21.64 0.24 4.20
C ASN A 110 -20.55 -0.46 3.35
N SER A 111 -19.55 0.27 2.85
CA SER A 111 -18.39 -0.31 2.16
C SER A 111 -17.43 -1.00 3.16
N TYR A 112 -16.49 -1.78 2.64
CA TYR A 112 -15.40 -2.31 3.48
C TYR A 112 -14.60 -1.20 4.17
N MET A 113 -14.47 -0.01 3.56
CA MET A 113 -13.80 1.15 4.15
C MET A 113 -14.52 1.66 5.39
N ASP A 114 -15.82 1.86 5.28
CA ASP A 114 -16.66 2.31 6.40
C ASP A 114 -16.62 1.30 7.55
N ILE A 115 -16.75 0.02 7.24
CA ILE A 115 -16.72 -1.04 8.25
C ILE A 115 -15.32 -1.18 8.89
N LEU A 116 -14.24 -1.05 8.12
CA LEU A 116 -12.88 -1.05 8.66
C LEU A 116 -12.66 0.10 9.63
N GLN A 117 -13.16 1.28 9.29
CA GLN A 117 -13.06 2.45 10.15
C GLN A 117 -13.92 2.31 11.41
N SER A 118 -15.19 1.93 11.26
CA SER A 118 -16.15 1.88 12.37
C SER A 118 -15.89 0.73 13.35
N ARG A 119 -15.50 -0.47 12.85
CA ARG A 119 -15.30 -1.65 13.69
C ARG A 119 -13.87 -1.83 14.21
N PHE A 120 -12.88 -1.45 13.41
CA PHE A 120 -11.47 -1.75 13.69
C PHE A 120 -10.62 -0.51 13.90
N GLY A 121 -11.20 0.70 13.78
CA GLY A 121 -10.48 1.96 13.94
C GLY A 121 -9.41 2.20 12.86
N ILE A 122 -9.52 1.50 11.71
CA ILE A 122 -8.57 1.66 10.61
C ILE A 122 -9.05 2.82 9.75
N ASP A 123 -8.40 3.98 9.89
CA ASP A 123 -8.64 5.12 9.01
C ASP A 123 -8.14 4.81 7.59
N THR A 124 -9.07 4.55 6.72
CA THR A 124 -8.80 4.10 5.35
C THR A 124 -8.29 5.19 4.43
N PHE A 125 -8.36 6.46 4.83
CA PHE A 125 -7.83 7.61 4.08
C PHE A 125 -6.41 7.99 4.48
N SER A 126 -6.05 7.83 5.76
CA SER A 126 -4.70 8.09 6.25
C SER A 126 -3.83 6.84 6.26
N ASN A 127 -4.46 5.69 6.44
CA ASN A 127 -3.79 4.39 6.51
C ASN A 127 -3.96 3.62 5.21
N TRP A 128 -2.86 3.29 4.55
CA TRP A 128 -2.88 2.51 3.32
C TRP A 128 -3.41 1.10 3.58
N HIS A 129 -4.49 0.78 2.93
CA HIS A 129 -4.99 -0.58 2.83
C HIS A 129 -4.77 -1.11 1.41
N SER A 130 -4.83 -2.43 1.27
CA SER A 130 -4.56 -3.09 -0.01
C SER A 130 -5.56 -2.67 -1.08
N ILE A 131 -5.11 -2.54 -2.34
CA ILE A 131 -5.96 -2.35 -3.51
C ILE A 131 -7.06 -3.41 -3.61
N TYR A 132 -6.81 -4.61 -3.07
CA TYR A 132 -7.79 -5.70 -3.04
C TYR A 132 -9.06 -5.34 -2.28
N VAL A 133 -8.97 -4.56 -1.21
CA VAL A 133 -10.11 -4.09 -0.43
C VAL A 133 -10.95 -3.09 -1.24
N TRP A 134 -10.30 -2.18 -1.96
CA TRP A 134 -10.98 -1.27 -2.88
C TRP A 134 -11.74 -2.02 -3.97
N LEU A 135 -11.08 -2.95 -4.63
CA LEU A 135 -11.69 -3.75 -5.69
C LEU A 135 -12.81 -4.65 -5.17
N ALA A 136 -12.70 -5.13 -3.93
CA ALA A 136 -13.72 -5.97 -3.31
C ALA A 136 -15.05 -5.25 -3.09
N ASN A 137 -15.05 -3.92 -2.93
CA ASN A 137 -16.30 -3.16 -2.88
C ASN A 137 -17.14 -3.30 -4.16
N GLY A 138 -16.51 -3.37 -5.33
CA GLY A 138 -17.25 -3.49 -6.59
C GLY A 138 -17.36 -4.91 -7.11
N PHE A 139 -16.39 -5.77 -6.84
CA PHE A 139 -16.30 -7.11 -7.44
C PHE A 139 -16.44 -8.24 -6.44
N THR A 140 -16.60 -7.94 -5.15
CA THR A 140 -16.46 -8.88 -4.03
C THR A 140 -15.06 -9.50 -3.95
N PHE A 141 -14.67 -10.09 -2.83
CA PHE A 141 -13.38 -10.78 -2.72
C PHE A 141 -13.24 -11.96 -3.68
N ALA A 142 -14.32 -12.63 -4.04
CA ALA A 142 -14.31 -13.72 -5.01
C ALA A 142 -14.06 -13.25 -6.45
N GLY A 143 -14.55 -12.06 -6.80
CA GLY A 143 -14.38 -11.46 -8.13
C GLY A 143 -13.03 -10.79 -8.34
N VAL A 144 -12.36 -10.33 -7.28
CA VAL A 144 -11.07 -9.64 -7.36
C VAL A 144 -10.00 -10.44 -8.10
N PRO A 145 -9.77 -11.75 -7.82
CA PRO A 145 -8.78 -12.54 -8.56
C PRO A 145 -9.09 -12.62 -10.07
N LEU A 146 -10.35 -12.73 -10.45
CA LEU A 146 -10.76 -12.77 -11.85
C LEU A 146 -10.48 -11.43 -12.54
N PHE A 147 -10.80 -10.32 -11.87
CA PHE A 147 -10.53 -8.98 -12.37
C PHE A 147 -9.02 -8.75 -12.57
N ILE A 148 -8.19 -9.09 -11.57
CA ILE A 148 -6.74 -8.94 -11.64
C ILE A 148 -6.14 -9.84 -12.70
N TYR A 149 -6.66 -11.06 -12.86
CA TYR A 149 -6.24 -11.95 -13.93
C TYR A 149 -6.52 -11.32 -15.31
N ALA A 150 -7.72 -10.79 -15.53
CA ALA A 150 -8.07 -10.15 -16.80
C ALA A 150 -7.16 -8.94 -17.11
N VAL A 151 -6.92 -8.07 -16.12
CA VAL A 151 -6.02 -6.93 -16.26
C VAL A 151 -4.58 -7.38 -16.53
N GLY A 152 -4.09 -8.38 -15.80
CA GLY A 152 -2.75 -8.94 -15.99
C GLY A 152 -2.59 -9.59 -17.36
N TYR A 153 -3.62 -10.27 -17.84
CA TYR A 153 -3.63 -10.86 -19.19
C TYR A 153 -3.54 -9.78 -20.28
N LEU A 154 -4.37 -8.73 -20.19
CA LEU A 154 -4.36 -7.62 -21.14
C LEU A 154 -3.02 -6.89 -21.14
N PHE A 155 -2.47 -6.65 -19.95
CA PHE A 155 -1.14 -6.05 -19.79
C PHE A 155 -0.05 -6.92 -20.44
N GLY A 156 -0.07 -8.22 -20.17
CA GLY A 156 0.87 -9.18 -20.75
C GLY A 156 0.80 -9.22 -22.28
N GLN A 157 -0.40 -9.21 -22.87
CA GLN A 157 -0.58 -9.12 -24.31
C GLN A 157 -0.03 -7.83 -24.89
N SER A 158 -0.34 -6.69 -24.25
CA SER A 158 0.16 -5.38 -24.67
C SER A 158 1.69 -5.30 -24.61
N TRP A 159 2.28 -5.86 -23.55
CA TRP A 159 3.73 -5.95 -23.37
C TRP A 159 4.39 -6.77 -24.47
N ILE A 160 3.88 -7.97 -24.77
CA ILE A 160 4.39 -8.84 -25.84
C ILE A 160 4.29 -8.15 -27.19
N LEU A 161 3.17 -7.49 -27.49
CA LEU A 161 2.98 -6.76 -28.73
C LEU A 161 3.95 -5.59 -28.86
N SER A 162 4.20 -4.86 -27.77
CA SER A 162 5.17 -3.75 -27.72
C SER A 162 6.59 -4.22 -28.03
N ILE A 163 7.04 -5.31 -27.43
CA ILE A 163 8.37 -5.87 -27.68
C ILE A 163 8.51 -6.37 -29.13
N ARG A 164 7.51 -7.12 -29.64
CA ARG A 164 7.56 -7.71 -30.96
C ARG A 164 7.53 -6.68 -32.08
N LYS A 165 6.84 -5.56 -31.92
CA LYS A 165 6.65 -4.53 -32.94
C LYS A 165 7.68 -3.41 -32.89
N ASN A 166 8.67 -3.45 -31.98
CA ASN A 166 9.54 -2.30 -31.70
C ASN A 166 8.75 -0.99 -31.47
N ALA A 167 7.54 -1.11 -30.98
CA ALA A 167 6.55 -0.04 -30.92
C ALA A 167 6.76 0.95 -29.77
N LEU A 168 7.93 0.97 -29.12
CA LEU A 168 8.35 2.06 -28.24
C LEU A 168 8.41 3.44 -28.95
N ARG A 169 8.29 3.45 -30.29
CA ARG A 169 8.14 4.70 -31.07
C ARG A 169 6.68 5.17 -31.24
N ALA A 170 5.71 4.41 -30.76
CA ALA A 170 4.28 4.68 -30.93
C ALA A 170 3.54 5.04 -29.62
N VAL A 171 4.29 5.30 -28.55
CA VAL A 171 3.69 5.91 -27.34
C VAL A 171 3.84 7.42 -27.51
N PRO A 172 2.73 8.17 -27.64
CA PRO A 172 2.76 9.62 -27.70
C PRO A 172 3.26 10.25 -26.42
#